data_7aff1e741c1bfe538d49f87d973b365c
#
_entry.id   7aff1e741c1bfe538d49f87d973b365c
#
_cell.length_a   1.000
_cell.length_b   1.000
_cell.length_c   1.000
_cell.angle_alpha   90.00
_cell.angle_beta   90.00
_cell.angle_gamma   90.00
#
_symmetry.space_group_name_H-M   'P 1'
#
loop_
_entity.id
_entity.type
_entity.pdbx_description
1 polymer ?
#
loop_
_entity_poly.entity_id
_entity_poly.type
_entity_poly.pdbx_seq_one_letter_code
_entity_poly.pdbx_strand_id
1 'polypeptide(L)'
;GFSHPGRLNDLRHIVFKSAEDSWRKSRKSLGVILKDGLLKENIDGEALQWANKRLHKRFEDRKIMIVISDGAPVDDSSLSANNPHYLDNHLRKVIADIYEKDQIELLAIGIGHDVTKYYQHAITISNADSLGETLLDELTGLFE
;
A
#
# COMPACT_ATOMS: atom_id res chain seq x y z
N GLY A 1 -14.33 9.39 28.92
CA GLY A 1 -14.40 9.18 27.48
C GLY A 1 -13.89 7.81 27.13
N PHE A 2 -14.68 7.02 26.44
CA PHE A 2 -14.21 5.75 25.93
C PHE A 2 -13.16 6.03 24.85
N SER A 3 -11.91 5.73 25.12
CA SER A 3 -10.86 5.78 24.11
C SER A 3 -11.15 4.72 23.06
N HIS A 4 -11.13 5.10 21.79
CA HIS A 4 -11.24 4.15 20.71
C HIS A 4 -10.08 3.16 20.80
N PRO A 5 -10.33 1.83 20.79
CA PRO A 5 -9.28 0.85 21.03
C PRO A 5 -8.25 0.77 19.89
N GLY A 6 -8.56 1.33 18.73
CA GLY A 6 -7.70 1.20 17.55
C GLY A 6 -7.86 -0.15 16.85
N ARG A 7 -6.81 -0.57 16.17
CA ARG A 7 -6.78 -1.86 15.49
C ARG A 7 -6.87 -3.03 16.48
N LEU A 8 -7.74 -4.00 16.18
CA LEU A 8 -7.96 -5.18 17.02
C LEU A 8 -7.26 -6.44 16.49
N ASN A 9 -7.05 -6.55 15.18
CA ASN A 9 -6.40 -7.71 14.57
C ASN A 9 -4.89 -7.52 14.44
N ASP A 10 -4.14 -8.62 14.53
CA ASP A 10 -2.71 -8.61 14.24
C ASP A 10 -2.44 -8.36 12.76
N LEU A 11 -1.46 -7.49 12.49
CA LEU A 11 -1.01 -7.22 11.14
C LEU A 11 0.08 -8.20 10.70
N ARG A 12 -0.04 -8.62 9.46
CA ARG A 12 0.94 -9.46 8.80
C ARG A 12 1.40 -8.81 7.50
N HIS A 13 2.66 -8.40 7.44
CA HIS A 13 3.29 -7.91 6.22
C HIS A 13 4.20 -8.98 5.65
N ILE A 14 4.04 -9.31 4.37
CA ILE A 14 4.80 -10.35 3.69
C ILE A 14 5.69 -9.71 2.64
N VAL A 15 7.01 -9.89 2.79
CA VAL A 15 7.99 -9.46 1.79
C VAL A 15 8.23 -10.60 0.80
N PHE A 16 7.65 -10.50 -0.39
CA PHE A 16 7.83 -11.52 -1.44
C PHE A 16 9.17 -11.41 -2.16
N LYS A 17 9.69 -10.19 -2.25
CA LYS A 17 11.02 -9.92 -2.83
C LYS A 17 11.69 -8.78 -2.05
N SER A 18 12.87 -9.03 -1.50
CA SER A 18 13.71 -7.98 -0.93
C SER A 18 14.56 -7.32 -2.02
N ALA A 19 15.15 -6.16 -1.71
CA ALA A 19 16.02 -5.45 -2.65
C ALA A 19 17.27 -6.26 -3.02
N GLU A 20 17.79 -7.01 -2.07
CA GLU A 20 19.00 -7.83 -2.20
C GLU A 20 18.75 -9.16 -2.91
N ASP A 21 17.49 -9.59 -3.04
CA ASP A 21 17.15 -10.85 -3.70
C ASP A 21 17.08 -10.68 -5.21
N SER A 22 17.73 -11.60 -5.94
CA SER A 22 17.59 -11.66 -7.39
C SER A 22 16.17 -12.06 -7.80
N TRP A 23 15.74 -11.63 -8.99
CA TRP A 23 14.47 -12.06 -9.58
C TRP A 23 14.31 -13.59 -9.62
N ARG A 24 15.36 -14.28 -10.03
CA ARG A 24 15.37 -15.75 -10.12
C ARG A 24 15.03 -16.42 -8.79
N LYS A 25 15.57 -15.90 -7.69
CA LYS A 25 15.29 -16.40 -6.34
C LYS A 25 13.85 -16.09 -5.92
N SER A 26 13.38 -14.90 -6.21
CA SER A 26 12.08 -14.40 -5.75
C SER A 26 10.87 -14.95 -6.50
N ARG A 27 11.05 -15.52 -7.70
CA ARG A 27 9.92 -16.09 -8.49
C ARG A 27 9.08 -17.09 -7.70
N LYS A 28 9.72 -17.95 -6.91
CA LYS A 28 9.02 -18.95 -6.09
C LYS A 28 8.23 -18.28 -4.95
N SER A 29 8.80 -17.26 -4.34
CA SER A 29 8.13 -16.50 -3.26
C SER A 29 6.90 -15.75 -3.79
N LEU A 30 6.97 -15.19 -5.00
CA LEU A 30 5.83 -14.55 -5.65
C LEU A 30 4.67 -15.51 -5.92
N GLY A 31 4.97 -16.78 -6.23
CA GLY A 31 3.95 -17.81 -6.41
C GLY A 31 3.13 -18.07 -5.13
N VAL A 32 3.66 -17.74 -3.95
CA VAL A 32 2.93 -17.89 -2.68
C VAL A 32 1.74 -16.92 -2.58
N ILE A 33 1.73 -15.81 -3.33
CA ILE A 33 0.58 -14.90 -3.40
C ILE A 33 -0.70 -15.62 -3.84
N LEU A 34 -0.54 -16.63 -4.70
CA LEU A 34 -1.67 -17.41 -5.23
C LEU A 34 -2.26 -18.40 -4.22
N LYS A 35 -1.68 -18.50 -3.03
CA LYS A 35 -2.18 -19.41 -2.00
C LYS A 35 -3.45 -18.85 -1.36
N ASP A 36 -4.53 -19.62 -1.44
CA ASP A 36 -5.80 -19.27 -0.83
C ASP A 36 -5.68 -18.99 0.67
N GLY A 37 -6.39 -17.95 1.12
CA GLY A 37 -6.43 -17.56 2.52
C GLY A 37 -5.15 -16.90 3.06
N LEU A 38 -4.17 -16.59 2.20
CA LEU A 38 -2.97 -15.87 2.59
C LEU A 38 -3.29 -14.38 2.85
N LEU A 39 -4.04 -13.77 1.95
CA LEU A 39 -4.47 -12.38 2.05
C LEU A 39 -5.78 -12.30 2.83
N LYS A 40 -5.89 -11.27 3.64
CA LYS A 40 -7.01 -11.01 4.54
C LYS A 40 -7.54 -9.59 4.29
N GLU A 41 -8.22 -9.03 5.27
CA GLU A 41 -8.69 -7.65 5.27
C GLU A 41 -7.53 -6.64 5.23
N ASN A 42 -7.80 -5.41 4.80
CA ASN A 42 -6.81 -4.39 4.51
C ASN A 42 -6.76 -3.31 5.59
N ILE A 43 -5.62 -3.14 6.24
CA ILE A 43 -5.32 -2.00 7.12
C ILE A 43 -4.24 -1.15 6.46
N ASP A 44 -4.63 -0.44 5.41
CA ASP A 44 -3.72 0.22 4.47
C ASP A 44 -2.84 1.28 5.13
N GLY A 45 -3.37 2.05 6.08
CA GLY A 45 -2.60 3.08 6.77
C GLY A 45 -1.38 2.52 7.51
N GLU A 46 -1.54 1.43 8.27
CA GLU A 46 -0.42 0.80 8.99
C GLU A 46 0.53 0.09 8.03
N ALA A 47 0.01 -0.51 6.94
CA ALA A 47 0.84 -1.10 5.89
C ALA A 47 1.73 -0.05 5.22
N LEU A 48 1.16 1.11 4.92
CA LEU A 48 1.87 2.24 4.34
C LEU A 48 2.95 2.80 5.29
N GLN A 49 2.63 2.93 6.58
CA GLN A 49 3.61 3.33 7.60
C GLN A 49 4.78 2.35 7.69
N TRP A 50 4.49 1.05 7.66
CA TRP A 50 5.51 0.02 7.69
C TRP A 50 6.41 0.07 6.46
N ALA A 51 5.84 0.19 5.26
CA ALA A 51 6.58 0.31 4.00
C ALA A 51 7.44 1.57 3.99
N ASN A 52 6.88 2.71 4.43
CA ASN A 52 7.57 3.98 4.54
C ASN A 52 8.81 3.89 5.45
N LYS A 53 8.67 3.29 6.64
CA LYS A 53 9.79 3.06 7.56
C LYS A 53 10.90 2.20 6.95
N ARG A 54 10.54 1.19 6.15
CA ARG A 54 11.52 0.34 5.45
C ARG A 54 12.25 1.12 4.37
N LEU A 55 11.52 1.90 3.57
CA LEU A 55 12.07 2.68 2.48
C LEU A 55 13.00 3.79 2.98
N HIS A 56 12.68 4.42 4.13
CA HIS A 56 13.54 5.41 4.77
C HIS A 56 14.91 4.88 5.20
N LYS A 57 15.02 3.59 5.51
CA LYS A 57 16.29 2.95 5.89
C LYS A 57 17.22 2.71 4.71
N ARG A 58 16.73 2.91 3.49
CA ARG A 58 17.54 2.77 2.28
C ARG A 58 18.45 3.96 2.12
N PHE A 59 19.63 3.75 1.54
CA PHE A 59 20.65 4.77 1.33
C PHE A 59 20.49 5.52 -0.01
N GLU A 60 19.64 5.00 -0.91
CA GLU A 60 19.41 5.63 -2.20
C GLU A 60 18.78 7.02 -2.03
N ASP A 61 19.22 8.00 -2.82
CA ASP A 61 18.74 9.38 -2.74
C ASP A 61 17.29 9.49 -3.17
N ARG A 62 16.92 8.86 -4.29
CA ARG A 62 15.55 8.85 -4.78
C ARG A 62 14.80 7.61 -4.29
N LYS A 63 13.65 7.83 -3.70
CA LYS A 63 12.79 6.78 -3.14
C LYS A 63 11.38 6.90 -3.68
N ILE A 64 10.91 5.84 -4.33
CA ILE A 64 9.58 5.76 -4.94
C ILE A 64 8.81 4.65 -4.28
N MET A 65 7.58 4.94 -3.83
CA MET A 65 6.64 3.96 -3.29
C MET A 65 5.41 3.89 -4.20
N ILE A 66 5.16 2.71 -4.74
CA ILE A 66 3.97 2.45 -5.55
C ILE A 66 3.04 1.56 -4.74
N VAL A 67 1.84 2.06 -4.48
CA VAL A 67 0.77 1.35 -3.79
C VAL A 67 -0.21 0.81 -4.82
N ILE A 68 -0.51 -0.47 -4.75
CA ILE A 68 -1.52 -1.11 -5.60
C ILE A 68 -2.65 -1.57 -4.69
N SER A 69 -3.87 -1.08 -4.94
CA SER A 69 -5.03 -1.35 -4.10
C SER A 69 -6.25 -1.72 -4.96
N ASP A 70 -6.98 -2.71 -4.52
CA ASP A 70 -8.24 -3.16 -5.14
C ASP A 70 -9.48 -2.80 -4.30
N GLY A 71 -9.32 -2.04 -3.25
CA GLY A 71 -10.44 -1.64 -2.38
C GLY A 71 -10.10 -0.56 -1.36
N ALA A 72 -11.10 -0.18 -0.59
CA ALA A 72 -10.94 0.68 0.56
C ALA A 72 -10.33 -0.08 1.75
N PRO A 73 -9.70 0.62 2.73
CA PRO A 73 -9.22 -0.04 3.94
C PRO A 73 -10.40 -0.61 4.75
N VAL A 74 -10.39 -1.91 4.98
CA VAL A 74 -11.45 -2.64 5.68
C VAL A 74 -10.84 -3.62 6.67
N ASP A 75 -11.28 -3.56 7.91
CA ASP A 75 -11.09 -4.58 8.95
C ASP A 75 -12.32 -4.56 9.87
N ASP A 76 -13.20 -5.52 9.70
CA ASP A 76 -14.50 -5.54 10.36
C ASP A 76 -14.39 -5.46 11.89
N SER A 77 -13.42 -6.14 12.47
CA SER A 77 -13.21 -6.11 13.92
C SER A 77 -12.82 -4.70 14.40
N SER A 78 -11.91 -4.03 13.70
CA SER A 78 -11.50 -2.66 14.05
C SER A 78 -12.62 -1.66 13.79
N LEU A 79 -13.38 -1.79 12.72
CA LEU A 79 -14.49 -0.89 12.39
C LEU A 79 -15.67 -1.06 13.36
N SER A 80 -15.94 -2.28 13.84
CA SER A 80 -17.01 -2.53 14.83
C SER A 80 -16.74 -1.89 16.19
N ALA A 81 -15.47 -1.73 16.54
CA ALA A 81 -15.03 -1.19 17.83
C ALA A 81 -14.67 0.30 17.78
N ASN A 82 -14.59 0.90 16.61
CA ASN A 82 -14.21 2.29 16.39
C ASN A 82 -15.27 3.03 15.55
N ASN A 83 -15.00 4.31 15.26
CA ASN A 83 -15.81 5.06 14.29
C ASN A 83 -15.74 4.39 12.91
N PRO A 84 -16.85 4.32 12.15
CA PRO A 84 -16.87 3.72 10.79
C PRO A 84 -15.83 4.30 9.82
N HIS A 85 -15.38 5.53 10.04
CA HIS A 85 -14.36 6.18 9.24
C HIS A 85 -12.93 6.04 9.80
N TYR A 86 -12.73 5.24 10.84
CA TYR A 86 -11.46 5.14 11.55
C TYR A 86 -10.30 4.78 10.62
N LEU A 87 -10.44 3.74 9.82
CA LEU A 87 -9.39 3.27 8.91
C LEU A 87 -9.17 4.24 7.74
N ASP A 88 -10.24 4.82 7.21
CA ASP A 88 -10.17 5.84 6.15
C ASP A 88 -9.43 7.09 6.62
N ASN A 89 -9.79 7.61 7.80
CA ASN A 89 -9.14 8.77 8.38
C ASN A 89 -7.67 8.52 8.72
N HIS A 90 -7.36 7.31 9.20
CA HIS A 90 -5.99 6.92 9.50
C HIS A 90 -5.14 6.85 8.22
N LEU A 91 -5.67 6.25 7.16
CA LEU A 91 -4.98 6.19 5.86
C LEU A 91 -4.70 7.60 5.32
N ARG A 92 -5.69 8.50 5.32
CA ARG A 92 -5.53 9.89 4.88
C ARG A 92 -4.46 10.63 5.65
N LYS A 93 -4.44 10.46 6.98
CA LYS A 93 -3.42 11.06 7.83
C LYS A 93 -2.02 10.56 7.49
N VAL A 94 -1.85 9.26 7.33
CA VAL A 94 -0.55 8.66 6.98
C VAL A 94 -0.06 9.17 5.63
N ILE A 95 -0.94 9.25 4.63
CA ILE A 95 -0.61 9.79 3.31
C ILE A 95 -0.18 11.25 3.41
N ALA A 96 -0.93 12.07 4.15
CA ALA A 96 -0.58 13.48 4.36
C ALA A 96 0.80 13.64 5.02
N ASP A 97 1.09 12.83 6.06
CA ASP A 97 2.39 12.82 6.74
C ASP A 97 3.55 12.45 5.81
N ILE A 98 3.32 11.55 4.83
CA ILE A 98 4.33 11.19 3.84
C ILE A 98 4.59 12.33 2.86
N TYR A 99 3.53 12.97 2.35
CA TYR A 99 3.67 14.12 1.45
C TYR A 99 4.31 15.34 2.13
N GLU A 100 3.96 15.60 3.39
CA GLU A 100 4.53 16.72 4.14
C GLU A 100 6.06 16.59 4.32
N LYS A 101 6.56 15.38 4.50
CA LYS A 101 8.00 15.12 4.64
C LYS A 101 8.76 15.19 3.33
N ASP A 102 8.09 15.05 2.21
CA ASP A 102 8.64 15.13 0.84
C ASP A 102 9.96 14.36 0.62
N GLN A 103 10.06 13.18 1.22
CA GLN A 103 11.26 12.32 1.14
C GLN A 103 11.04 11.08 0.26
N ILE A 104 9.80 10.81 -0.11
CA ILE A 104 9.38 9.64 -0.88
C ILE A 104 8.35 10.09 -1.90
N GLU A 105 8.57 9.74 -3.16
CA GLU A 105 7.57 9.88 -4.21
C GLU A 105 6.51 8.78 -4.04
N LEU A 106 5.27 9.17 -3.77
CA LEU A 106 4.16 8.25 -3.52
C LEU A 106 3.19 8.25 -4.69
N LEU A 107 3.02 7.10 -5.32
CA LEU A 107 2.09 6.83 -6.41
C LEU A 107 1.13 5.72 -6.02
N ALA A 108 -0.13 5.81 -6.40
CA ALA A 108 -1.11 4.75 -6.20
C ALA A 108 -1.77 4.30 -7.51
N ILE A 109 -2.04 3.00 -7.61
CA ILE A 109 -2.82 2.39 -8.68
C ILE A 109 -4.01 1.66 -8.05
N GLY A 110 -5.21 2.12 -8.38
CA GLY A 110 -6.46 1.46 -7.99
C GLY A 110 -6.91 0.49 -9.08
N ILE A 111 -7.24 -0.74 -8.69
CA ILE A 111 -7.78 -1.76 -9.59
C ILE A 111 -9.28 -1.90 -9.31
N GLY A 112 -10.13 -1.42 -10.25
CA GLY A 112 -11.58 -1.44 -10.08
C GLY A 112 -12.09 -0.56 -8.93
N HIS A 113 -11.22 0.26 -8.34
CA HIS A 113 -11.52 1.13 -7.21
C HIS A 113 -10.80 2.47 -7.37
N ASP A 114 -11.53 3.56 -7.14
CA ASP A 114 -10.97 4.91 -7.22
C ASP A 114 -10.17 5.25 -5.97
N VAL A 115 -8.84 5.37 -6.14
CA VAL A 115 -7.90 5.75 -5.09
C VAL A 115 -7.51 7.24 -5.14
N THR A 116 -8.01 8.00 -6.12
CA THR A 116 -7.71 9.44 -6.24
C THR A 116 -8.22 10.26 -5.06
N LYS A 117 -9.20 9.73 -4.35
CA LYS A 117 -9.70 10.34 -3.11
C LYS A 117 -8.71 10.30 -1.93
N TYR A 118 -7.69 9.47 -2.02
CA TYR A 118 -6.65 9.32 -0.99
C TYR A 118 -5.30 9.88 -1.43
N TYR A 119 -4.90 9.59 -2.67
CA TYR A 119 -3.54 9.88 -3.16
C TYR A 119 -3.55 11.01 -4.19
N GLN A 120 -2.57 11.90 -4.10
CA GLN A 120 -2.42 13.03 -5.04
C GLN A 120 -1.99 12.54 -6.43
N HIS A 121 -1.09 11.54 -6.47
CA HIS A 121 -0.66 10.89 -7.70
C HIS A 121 -1.30 9.50 -7.74
N ALA A 122 -2.37 9.37 -8.48
CA ALA A 122 -3.15 8.15 -8.52
C ALA A 122 -3.73 7.88 -9.90
N ILE A 123 -3.76 6.60 -10.26
CA ILE A 123 -4.35 6.09 -11.49
C ILE A 123 -5.36 5.01 -11.12
N THR A 124 -6.46 4.98 -11.85
CA THR A 124 -7.45 3.91 -11.71
C THR A 124 -7.49 3.10 -13.00
N ILE A 125 -7.33 1.79 -12.89
CA ILE A 125 -7.51 0.84 -13.98
C ILE A 125 -8.74 -0.02 -13.71
N SER A 126 -9.40 -0.48 -14.76
CA SER A 126 -10.66 -1.23 -14.64
C SER A 126 -10.47 -2.66 -14.16
N ASN A 127 -9.33 -3.27 -14.47
CA ASN A 127 -8.99 -4.64 -14.08
C ASN A 127 -7.48 -4.85 -13.99
N ALA A 128 -7.07 -5.98 -13.41
CA ALA A 128 -5.66 -6.31 -13.20
C ALA A 128 -4.87 -6.60 -14.50
N ASP A 129 -5.54 -6.88 -15.62
CA ASP A 129 -4.87 -7.19 -16.88
C ASP A 129 -4.06 -6.00 -17.42
N SER A 130 -4.52 -4.77 -17.15
CA SER A 130 -3.83 -3.54 -17.53
C SER A 130 -2.70 -3.12 -16.58
N LEU A 131 -2.50 -3.82 -15.46
CA LEU A 131 -1.57 -3.39 -14.41
C LEU A 131 -0.12 -3.33 -14.90
N GLY A 132 0.33 -4.31 -15.67
CA GLY A 132 1.70 -4.38 -16.15
C GLY A 132 2.05 -3.23 -17.09
N GLU A 133 1.17 -2.90 -18.04
CA GLU A 133 1.31 -1.79 -18.96
C GLU A 133 1.30 -0.45 -18.21
N THR A 134 0.32 -0.25 -17.33
CA THR A 134 0.21 0.96 -16.50
C THR A 134 1.47 1.18 -15.64
N LEU A 135 1.98 0.13 -14.99
CA LEU A 135 3.22 0.22 -14.21
C LEU A 135 4.41 0.62 -15.07
N LEU A 136 4.53 0.06 -16.27
CA LEU A 136 5.63 0.37 -17.18
C LEU A 136 5.57 1.83 -17.62
N ASP A 137 4.40 2.32 -18.00
CA ASP A 137 4.20 3.70 -18.43
C ASP A 137 4.51 4.69 -17.31
N GLU A 138 4.01 4.43 -16.09
CA GLU A 138 4.27 5.28 -14.92
C GLU A 138 5.75 5.30 -14.53
N LEU A 139 6.41 4.14 -14.50
CA LEU A 139 7.84 4.06 -14.22
C LEU A 139 8.64 4.80 -15.29
N THR A 140 8.28 4.67 -16.57
CA THR A 140 8.95 5.39 -17.67
C THR A 140 8.82 6.91 -17.46
N GLY A 141 7.62 7.40 -17.17
CA GLY A 141 7.38 8.82 -16.90
C GLY A 141 8.14 9.37 -15.69
N LEU A 142 8.35 8.55 -14.67
CA LEU A 142 9.12 8.95 -13.48
C LEU A 142 10.63 9.09 -13.74
N PHE A 143 11.15 8.43 -14.78
CA PHE A 143 12.59 8.45 -15.11
C PHE A 143 12.92 9.32 -16.34
N GLU A 144 11.93 9.88 -17.00
CA GLU A 144 12.10 10.91 -18.03
C GLU A 144 12.24 12.29 -17.41
#